data_71489224fc53151e57e4941e0edf922b
#
_entry.id   71489224fc53151e57e4941e0edf922b
#
_cell.length_a   1.000
_cell.length_b   1.000
_cell.length_c   1.000
_cell.angle_alpha   90.00
_cell.angle_beta   90.00
_cell.angle_gamma   90.00
#
_symmetry.space_group_name_H-M   'P 1'
#
loop_
_entity.id
_entity.type
_entity.pdbx_description
1 polymer ?
#
loop_
_entity_poly.entity_id
_entity_poly.type
_entity_poly.pdbx_seq_one_letter_code
_entity_poly.pdbx_strand_id
1 'polypeptide(L)'
;MATMQDVARRANVAVSTVSYALSGARPVAPQTAARIRAAMDELHYQPNAMARGLASRRSRTLAMTFPRFDTAMGETVFEIVRGAQKGAAEEGYALAVWPLEEARVGEGLVGLVRQGKADGVLLVEVEMADRRVAALSRAHLPFVMVGRTARPAGIAHIDIDFERTVDDAVEALHRLGHRRIAFVGRPAAQAAAGYGPAVRGRLGYERAVRARGLEPLAVACEAGPQAGQAMARQLLDRPAPPTGVVVMNDMAALGLLPGLRALGLEAPRDVSVVGVVSSPTLGAMTSPALTTTHAPGEQMGRSAARALIALLNDRLEPADYHQLVTCKVIAGESLGPAPGAP
;
A
#
# COMPACT_ATOMS: atom_id res chain seq x y z
N MET A 1 16.32 -36.91 9.54
CA MET A 1 16.60 -35.48 9.46
C MET A 1 17.70 -35.14 10.45
N ALA A 2 18.77 -34.45 10.06
CA ALA A 2 19.82 -34.06 10.99
C ALA A 2 19.26 -33.09 12.05
N THR A 3 19.79 -33.17 13.26
CA THR A 3 19.37 -32.36 14.41
C THR A 3 20.50 -31.41 14.85
N MET A 4 20.16 -30.42 15.66
CA MET A 4 21.16 -29.53 16.26
C MET A 4 22.21 -30.30 17.09
N GLN A 5 21.83 -31.44 17.68
CA GLN A 5 22.74 -32.34 18.39
C GLN A 5 23.74 -33.00 17.45
N ASP A 6 23.32 -33.38 16.26
CA ASP A 6 24.22 -33.98 15.26
C ASP A 6 25.21 -32.95 14.74
N VAL A 7 24.79 -31.71 14.50
CA VAL A 7 25.70 -30.60 14.17
C VAL A 7 26.70 -30.33 15.28
N ALA A 8 26.24 -30.29 16.53
CA ALA A 8 27.10 -30.07 17.70
C ALA A 8 28.16 -31.20 17.82
N ARG A 9 27.77 -32.46 17.64
CA ARG A 9 28.66 -33.63 17.65
C ARG A 9 29.66 -33.55 16.49
N ARG A 10 29.20 -33.21 15.27
CA ARG A 10 30.07 -33.14 14.09
C ARG A 10 31.06 -31.99 14.15
N ALA A 11 30.65 -30.83 14.69
CA ALA A 11 31.50 -29.66 14.90
C ALA A 11 32.39 -29.75 16.15
N ASN A 12 32.24 -30.79 16.98
CA ASN A 12 32.89 -30.97 18.27
C ASN A 12 32.71 -29.75 19.20
N VAL A 13 31.46 -29.37 19.45
CA VAL A 13 31.07 -28.25 20.33
C VAL A 13 29.83 -28.63 21.13
N ALA A 14 29.51 -27.86 22.18
CA ALA A 14 28.26 -28.02 22.90
C ALA A 14 27.07 -27.58 22.04
N VAL A 15 25.90 -28.18 22.24
CA VAL A 15 24.64 -27.78 21.55
C VAL A 15 24.34 -26.31 21.79
N SER A 16 24.60 -25.78 23.01
CA SER A 16 24.47 -24.36 23.33
C SER A 16 25.36 -23.47 22.46
N THR A 17 26.58 -23.93 22.12
CA THR A 17 27.48 -23.17 21.23
C THR A 17 26.94 -23.10 19.81
N VAL A 18 26.35 -24.20 19.28
CA VAL A 18 25.61 -24.17 18.00
C VAL A 18 24.46 -23.22 18.07
N SER A 19 23.67 -23.25 19.14
CA SER A 19 22.56 -22.34 19.35
C SER A 19 23.01 -20.87 19.37
N TYR A 20 24.11 -20.56 20.04
CA TYR A 20 24.65 -19.18 20.06
C TYR A 20 25.18 -18.75 18.69
N ALA A 21 25.84 -19.63 17.94
CA ALA A 21 26.32 -19.37 16.59
C ALA A 21 25.16 -19.08 15.61
N LEU A 22 24.01 -19.75 15.80
CA LEU A 22 22.82 -19.58 14.97
C LEU A 22 21.94 -18.39 15.36
N SER A 23 21.86 -18.08 16.67
CA SER A 23 21.02 -17.01 17.19
C SER A 23 21.71 -15.65 17.29
N GLY A 24 23.06 -15.64 17.29
CA GLY A 24 23.83 -14.44 17.58
C GLY A 24 23.72 -13.94 19.03
N ALA A 25 23.08 -14.69 19.92
CA ALA A 25 22.84 -14.30 21.32
C ALA A 25 24.12 -14.13 22.12
N ARG A 26 25.21 -14.80 21.74
CA ARG A 26 26.55 -14.59 22.30
C ARG A 26 27.60 -14.70 21.19
N PRO A 27 28.70 -13.93 21.27
CA PRO A 27 29.82 -14.04 20.34
C PRO A 27 30.41 -15.45 20.37
N VAL A 28 30.60 -16.02 19.20
CA VAL A 28 31.31 -17.33 19.01
C VAL A 28 32.59 -17.05 18.24
N ALA A 29 33.70 -17.66 18.65
CA ALA A 29 34.98 -17.47 17.99
C ALA A 29 34.85 -17.78 16.48
N PRO A 30 35.48 -17.01 15.57
CA PRO A 30 35.34 -17.15 14.13
C PRO A 30 35.64 -18.58 13.62
N GLN A 31 36.67 -19.22 14.13
CA GLN A 31 37.02 -20.60 13.80
C GLN A 31 35.95 -21.61 14.24
N THR A 32 35.33 -21.41 15.39
CA THR A 32 34.25 -22.26 15.88
C THR A 32 32.99 -22.08 15.03
N ALA A 33 32.67 -20.84 14.68
CA ALA A 33 31.55 -20.55 13.78
C ALA A 33 31.75 -21.16 12.37
N ALA A 34 32.98 -21.17 11.86
CA ALA A 34 33.29 -21.81 10.58
C ALA A 34 33.09 -23.33 10.64
N ARG A 35 33.56 -24.02 11.74
CA ARG A 35 33.33 -25.45 11.94
C ARG A 35 31.86 -25.83 12.03
N ILE A 36 31.07 -25.00 12.73
CA ILE A 36 29.63 -25.22 12.83
C ILE A 36 28.96 -25.09 11.45
N ARG A 37 29.33 -24.11 10.65
CA ARG A 37 28.79 -23.95 9.27
C ARG A 37 29.15 -25.14 8.40
N ALA A 38 30.41 -25.56 8.39
CA ALA A 38 30.84 -26.74 7.63
C ALA A 38 30.11 -28.04 8.05
N ALA A 39 29.89 -28.24 9.35
CA ALA A 39 29.10 -29.36 9.85
C ALA A 39 27.60 -29.29 9.42
N MET A 40 27.04 -28.09 9.37
CA MET A 40 25.66 -27.91 8.88
C MET A 40 25.53 -28.23 7.40
N ASP A 41 26.48 -27.77 6.58
CA ASP A 41 26.48 -28.01 5.13
C ASP A 41 26.65 -29.51 4.84
N GLU A 42 27.60 -30.21 5.54
CA GLU A 42 27.82 -31.63 5.40
C GLU A 42 26.62 -32.48 5.81
N LEU A 43 25.94 -32.10 6.86
CA LEU A 43 24.74 -32.80 7.36
C LEU A 43 23.44 -32.35 6.67
N HIS A 44 23.52 -31.43 5.71
CA HIS A 44 22.36 -30.78 5.11
C HIS A 44 21.37 -30.28 6.17
N TYR A 45 21.92 -29.82 7.31
CA TYR A 45 21.11 -29.31 8.41
C TYR A 45 20.63 -27.91 8.14
N GLN A 46 19.33 -27.76 8.02
CA GLN A 46 18.69 -26.46 8.00
C GLN A 46 18.16 -26.12 9.40
N PRO A 47 18.59 -24.97 9.98
CA PRO A 47 18.10 -24.57 11.29
C PRO A 47 16.58 -24.41 11.27
N ASN A 48 15.89 -25.14 12.12
CA ASN A 48 14.44 -25.01 12.26
C ASN A 48 14.10 -23.61 12.74
N ALA A 49 13.32 -22.87 11.93
CA ALA A 49 12.88 -21.50 12.24
C ALA A 49 12.09 -21.44 13.58
N MET A 50 11.31 -22.48 13.87
CA MET A 50 10.56 -22.58 15.15
C MET A 50 11.51 -22.74 16.35
N ALA A 51 12.56 -23.55 16.21
CA ALA A 51 13.55 -23.74 17.28
C ALA A 51 14.37 -22.46 17.54
N ARG A 52 14.69 -21.69 16.51
CA ARG A 52 15.30 -20.36 16.64
C ARG A 52 14.38 -19.37 17.30
N GLY A 53 13.08 -19.36 16.91
CA GLY A 53 12.06 -18.51 17.49
C GLY A 53 11.88 -18.74 19.00
N LEU A 54 11.87 -20.01 19.43
CA LEU A 54 11.81 -20.38 20.85
C LEU A 54 13.01 -19.88 21.64
N ALA A 55 14.23 -19.94 21.05
CA ALA A 55 15.45 -19.48 21.72
C ALA A 55 15.56 -17.95 21.79
N SER A 56 15.08 -17.23 20.76
CA SER A 56 15.14 -15.75 20.67
C SER A 56 13.88 -15.05 21.15
N ARG A 57 12.81 -15.76 21.45
CA ARG A 57 11.44 -15.22 21.68
C ARG A 57 10.93 -14.33 20.56
N ARG A 58 11.46 -14.51 19.34
CA ARG A 58 11.05 -13.77 18.13
C ARG A 58 10.80 -14.74 16.99
N SER A 59 9.63 -14.57 16.34
CA SER A 59 9.24 -15.38 15.18
C SER A 59 10.01 -15.01 13.90
N ARG A 60 10.60 -13.84 13.87
CA ARG A 60 11.15 -13.19 12.67
C ARG A 60 10.15 -13.17 11.51
N THR A 61 8.90 -12.96 11.84
CA THR A 61 7.79 -12.82 10.90
C THR A 61 7.10 -11.49 11.13
N LEU A 62 6.90 -10.74 10.08
CA LEU A 62 6.02 -9.57 10.05
C LEU A 62 4.67 -10.00 9.48
N ALA A 63 3.58 -9.62 10.13
CA ALA A 63 2.24 -9.82 9.58
C ALA A 63 1.83 -8.59 8.77
N MET A 64 1.29 -8.79 7.57
CA MET A 64 0.66 -7.73 6.79
C MET A 64 -0.84 -7.99 6.71
N THR A 65 -1.65 -6.98 6.99
CA THR A 65 -3.10 -7.14 7.04
C THR A 65 -3.83 -6.06 6.24
N PHE A 66 -4.96 -6.46 5.67
CA PHE A 66 -5.88 -5.62 4.90
C PHE A 66 -7.25 -5.64 5.58
N PRO A 67 -8.05 -4.54 5.50
CA PRO A 67 -9.38 -4.54 6.10
C PRO A 67 -10.34 -5.50 5.39
N ARG A 68 -10.15 -5.70 4.09
CA ARG A 68 -10.96 -6.61 3.24
C ARG A 68 -10.09 -7.27 2.20
N PHE A 69 -10.29 -8.57 2.00
CA PHE A 69 -9.57 -9.36 1.00
C PHE A 69 -10.41 -9.61 -0.28
N ASP A 70 -11.68 -9.21 -0.26
CA ASP A 70 -12.69 -9.45 -1.31
C ASP A 70 -12.74 -8.36 -2.38
N THR A 71 -12.07 -7.22 -2.15
CA THR A 71 -11.98 -6.14 -3.13
C THR A 71 -10.80 -6.36 -4.08
N ALA A 72 -11.00 -6.07 -5.37
CA ALA A 72 -9.92 -6.07 -6.36
C ALA A 72 -8.80 -5.11 -5.90
N MET A 73 -7.68 -5.70 -5.46
CA MET A 73 -6.50 -4.93 -5.05
C MET A 73 -5.84 -4.32 -6.28
N GLY A 74 -5.64 -3.01 -6.27
CA GLY A 74 -4.93 -2.31 -7.34
C GLY A 74 -3.44 -2.66 -7.35
N GLU A 75 -2.76 -2.41 -8.49
CA GLU A 75 -1.32 -2.71 -8.67
C GLU A 75 -0.44 -2.08 -7.58
N THR A 76 -0.76 -0.86 -7.14
CA THR A 76 -0.04 -0.18 -6.05
C THR A 76 0.02 -1.02 -4.77
N VAL A 77 -1.06 -1.74 -4.43
CA VAL A 77 -1.09 -2.63 -3.24
C VAL A 77 -0.16 -3.83 -3.44
N PHE A 78 -0.15 -4.43 -4.63
CA PHE A 78 0.80 -5.52 -4.95
C PHE A 78 2.26 -5.05 -4.90
N GLU A 79 2.54 -3.84 -5.37
CA GLU A 79 3.87 -3.24 -5.24
C GLU A 79 4.28 -3.04 -3.78
N ILE A 80 3.35 -2.57 -2.93
CA ILE A 80 3.57 -2.42 -1.48
C ILE A 80 3.90 -3.79 -0.86
N VAL A 81 3.14 -4.84 -1.17
CA VAL A 81 3.40 -6.20 -0.68
C VAL A 81 4.79 -6.68 -1.11
N ARG A 82 5.12 -6.53 -2.40
CA ARG A 82 6.43 -6.91 -2.96
C ARG A 82 7.57 -6.14 -2.29
N GLY A 83 7.39 -4.84 -2.09
CA GLY A 83 8.36 -4.00 -1.40
C GLY A 83 8.57 -4.41 0.05
N ALA A 84 7.48 -4.65 0.78
CA ALA A 84 7.53 -5.08 2.17
C ALA A 84 8.21 -6.45 2.32
N GLN A 85 7.94 -7.39 1.40
CA GLN A 85 8.61 -8.70 1.37
C GLN A 85 10.12 -8.55 1.16
N LYS A 86 10.56 -7.68 0.22
CA LYS A 86 11.99 -7.40 0.01
C LYS A 86 12.61 -6.76 1.25
N GLY A 87 11.97 -5.73 1.82
CA GLY A 87 12.48 -5.04 3.01
C GLY A 87 12.57 -5.95 4.23
N ALA A 88 11.62 -6.85 4.42
CA ALA A 88 11.65 -7.86 5.48
C ALA A 88 12.78 -8.85 5.27
N ALA A 89 12.94 -9.40 4.06
CA ALA A 89 13.97 -10.40 3.71
C ALA A 89 15.39 -9.87 3.91
N GLU A 90 15.66 -8.61 3.58
CA GLU A 90 16.94 -7.94 3.78
C GLU A 90 17.38 -7.88 5.25
N GLU A 91 16.43 -7.83 6.17
CA GLU A 91 16.66 -7.83 7.61
C GLU A 91 16.47 -9.22 8.26
N GLY A 92 16.34 -10.28 7.43
CA GLY A 92 16.18 -11.66 7.89
C GLY A 92 14.81 -11.96 8.49
N TYR A 93 13.76 -11.25 8.06
CA TYR A 93 12.36 -11.48 8.43
C TYR A 93 11.60 -12.10 7.25
N ALA A 94 10.59 -12.91 7.55
CA ALA A 94 9.55 -13.30 6.62
C ALA A 94 8.38 -12.30 6.66
N LEU A 95 7.68 -12.13 5.54
CA LEU A 95 6.41 -11.44 5.49
C LEU A 95 5.29 -12.46 5.32
N ALA A 96 4.30 -12.45 6.19
CA ALA A 96 3.08 -13.24 6.09
C ALA A 96 1.88 -12.31 5.86
N VAL A 97 1.13 -12.54 4.78
CA VAL A 97 -0.16 -11.89 4.58
C VAL A 97 -1.18 -12.63 5.44
N TRP A 98 -1.86 -11.89 6.34
CA TRP A 98 -2.74 -12.46 7.32
C TRP A 98 -4.18 -12.00 7.09
N PRO A 99 -5.08 -12.89 6.66
CA PRO A 99 -6.49 -12.55 6.54
C PRO A 99 -7.10 -12.34 7.94
N LEU A 100 -7.97 -11.34 8.04
CA LEU A 100 -8.67 -11.02 9.27
C LEU A 100 -10.17 -11.25 9.08
N GLU A 101 -10.78 -11.93 10.03
CA GLU A 101 -12.24 -11.98 10.12
C GLU A 101 -12.75 -10.61 10.62
N GLU A 102 -13.69 -10.03 9.91
CA GLU A 102 -14.22 -8.68 10.19
C GLU A 102 -14.77 -8.54 11.61
N ALA A 103 -15.38 -9.60 12.13
CA ALA A 103 -15.97 -9.62 13.47
C ALA A 103 -14.93 -9.56 14.62
N ARG A 104 -13.70 -9.99 14.39
CA ARG A 104 -12.64 -10.12 15.42
C ARG A 104 -11.32 -9.43 15.06
N VAL A 105 -11.37 -8.43 14.20
CA VAL A 105 -10.19 -7.78 13.62
C VAL A 105 -9.17 -7.37 14.70
N GLY A 106 -9.59 -6.68 15.75
CA GLY A 106 -8.70 -6.20 16.80
C GLY A 106 -8.14 -7.31 17.69
N GLU A 107 -8.97 -8.23 18.14
CA GLU A 107 -8.57 -9.34 19.01
C GLU A 107 -7.68 -10.33 18.28
N GLY A 108 -7.99 -10.61 17.02
CA GLY A 108 -7.20 -11.50 16.16
C GLY A 108 -5.75 -10.99 15.97
N LEU A 109 -5.57 -9.68 15.74
CA LEU A 109 -4.24 -9.08 15.60
C LEU A 109 -3.43 -9.10 16.90
N VAL A 110 -4.07 -8.72 18.00
CA VAL A 110 -3.44 -8.77 19.32
C VAL A 110 -3.03 -10.20 19.67
N GLY A 111 -3.92 -11.16 19.40
CA GLY A 111 -3.64 -12.59 19.60
C GLY A 111 -2.50 -13.09 18.74
N LEU A 112 -2.42 -12.68 17.47
CA LEU A 112 -1.35 -13.04 16.53
C LEU A 112 0.05 -12.72 17.09
N VAL A 113 0.21 -11.47 17.57
CA VAL A 113 1.50 -11.01 18.11
C VAL A 113 1.79 -11.62 19.48
N ARG A 114 0.80 -11.66 20.39
CA ARG A 114 0.99 -12.26 21.73
C ARG A 114 1.28 -13.74 21.71
N GLN A 115 0.78 -14.47 20.70
CA GLN A 115 1.07 -15.90 20.51
C GLN A 115 2.44 -16.12 19.81
N GLY A 116 3.17 -15.07 19.49
CA GLY A 116 4.47 -15.16 18.82
C GLY A 116 4.40 -15.64 17.36
N LYS A 117 3.25 -15.53 16.71
CA LYS A 117 3.08 -15.87 15.28
C LYS A 117 3.66 -14.80 14.36
N ALA A 118 3.67 -13.55 14.82
CA ALA A 118 4.37 -12.43 14.21
C ALA A 118 4.98 -11.55 15.30
N ASP A 119 6.08 -10.85 14.97
CA ASP A 119 6.73 -9.93 15.91
C ASP A 119 6.11 -8.52 15.84
N GLY A 120 5.54 -8.15 14.69
CA GLY A 120 4.88 -6.87 14.48
C GLY A 120 3.97 -6.89 13.26
N VAL A 121 3.22 -5.79 13.04
CA VAL A 121 2.15 -5.72 12.05
C VAL A 121 2.33 -4.56 11.09
N LEU A 122 2.21 -4.82 9.80
CA LEU A 122 2.03 -3.80 8.75
C LEU A 122 0.53 -3.69 8.44
N LEU A 123 -0.04 -2.52 8.66
CA LEU A 123 -1.44 -2.22 8.34
C LEU A 123 -1.51 -1.53 6.99
N VAL A 124 -2.16 -2.15 6.02
CA VAL A 124 -2.37 -1.58 4.68
C VAL A 124 -3.84 -1.21 4.50
N GLU A 125 -4.13 -0.32 3.56
CA GLU A 125 -5.49 0.18 3.29
C GLU A 125 -6.17 0.72 4.56
N VAL A 126 -5.51 1.67 5.21
CA VAL A 126 -5.93 2.21 6.50
C VAL A 126 -7.19 3.06 6.35
N GLU A 127 -8.13 2.86 7.27
CA GLU A 127 -9.35 3.67 7.39
C GLU A 127 -9.09 4.92 8.25
N MET A 128 -9.93 5.96 8.07
CA MET A 128 -9.84 7.20 8.84
C MET A 128 -10.03 6.98 10.35
N ALA A 129 -10.85 5.99 10.72
CA ALA A 129 -11.07 5.52 12.09
C ALA A 129 -10.85 4.00 12.16
N ASP A 130 -9.59 3.55 12.08
CA ASP A 130 -9.22 2.16 11.92
C ASP A 130 -9.22 1.41 13.26
N ARG A 131 -10.06 0.39 13.37
CA ARG A 131 -10.17 -0.46 14.58
C ARG A 131 -8.89 -1.25 14.86
N ARG A 132 -8.12 -1.62 13.82
CA ARG A 132 -6.84 -2.32 13.94
C ARG A 132 -5.82 -1.45 14.66
N VAL A 133 -5.73 -0.17 14.26
CA VAL A 133 -4.87 0.83 14.89
C VAL A 133 -5.22 1.01 16.36
N ALA A 134 -6.53 1.18 16.66
CA ALA A 134 -6.99 1.35 18.04
C ALA A 134 -6.68 0.12 18.92
N ALA A 135 -6.78 -1.11 18.37
CA ALA A 135 -6.49 -2.33 19.11
C ALA A 135 -5.00 -2.51 19.41
N LEU A 136 -4.14 -2.32 18.39
CA LEU A 136 -2.70 -2.47 18.53
C LEU A 136 -2.10 -1.40 19.45
N SER A 137 -2.56 -0.14 19.32
CA SER A 137 -2.12 0.97 20.20
C SER A 137 -2.48 0.71 21.66
N ARG A 138 -3.72 0.28 21.95
CA ARG A 138 -4.13 -0.07 23.33
C ARG A 138 -3.35 -1.25 23.90
N ALA A 139 -2.93 -2.18 23.06
CA ALA A 139 -2.15 -3.34 23.45
C ALA A 139 -0.65 -3.07 23.54
N HIS A 140 -0.19 -1.86 23.16
CA HIS A 140 1.22 -1.45 23.05
C HIS A 140 2.05 -2.39 22.17
N LEU A 141 1.47 -2.87 21.08
CA LEU A 141 2.13 -3.77 20.15
C LEU A 141 2.75 -3.00 18.98
N PRO A 142 3.91 -3.43 18.46
CA PRO A 142 4.60 -2.74 17.38
C PRO A 142 3.86 -2.90 16.05
N PHE A 143 3.59 -1.78 15.38
CA PHE A 143 3.01 -1.74 14.05
C PHE A 143 3.41 -0.48 13.28
N VAL A 144 3.32 -0.55 11.95
CA VAL A 144 3.49 0.58 11.04
C VAL A 144 2.29 0.60 10.08
N MET A 145 1.76 1.78 9.83
CA MET A 145 0.70 1.97 8.82
C MET A 145 1.32 2.28 7.46
N VAL A 146 0.85 1.58 6.41
CA VAL A 146 0.95 2.00 5.01
C VAL A 146 -0.39 2.60 4.64
N GLY A 147 -0.49 3.90 4.82
CA GLY A 147 -1.70 4.68 4.96
C GLY A 147 -1.70 5.44 6.28
N ARG A 148 -2.70 6.27 6.54
CA ARG A 148 -2.83 7.00 7.82
C ARG A 148 -4.29 7.17 8.23
N THR A 149 -4.53 7.15 9.53
CA THR A 149 -5.83 7.51 10.13
C THR A 149 -6.08 9.03 10.06
N ALA A 150 -7.26 9.46 10.50
CA ALA A 150 -7.56 10.90 10.61
C ALA A 150 -6.65 11.62 11.63
N ARG A 151 -6.16 10.91 12.64
CA ARG A 151 -5.29 11.42 13.70
C ARG A 151 -4.08 10.50 13.84
N PRO A 152 -3.07 10.61 12.96
CA PRO A 152 -1.93 9.71 12.95
C PRO A 152 -0.80 10.10 13.91
N ALA A 153 -0.95 11.18 14.70
CA ALA A 153 0.10 11.69 15.57
C ALA A 153 0.62 10.61 16.54
N GLY A 154 1.94 10.47 16.62
CA GLY A 154 2.60 9.48 17.48
C GLY A 154 2.55 8.04 16.93
N ILE A 155 2.07 7.81 15.70
CA ILE A 155 1.97 6.48 15.10
C ILE A 155 2.80 6.43 13.81
N ALA A 156 3.73 5.49 13.74
CA ALA A 156 4.59 5.30 12.59
C ALA A 156 3.78 5.02 11.31
N HIS A 157 3.99 5.81 10.26
CA HIS A 157 3.28 5.63 9.01
C HIS A 157 4.03 6.16 7.78
N ILE A 158 3.74 5.55 6.64
CA ILE A 158 4.03 6.05 5.31
C ILE A 158 2.74 6.03 4.50
N ASP A 159 2.38 7.13 3.86
CA ASP A 159 1.16 7.25 3.07
C ASP A 159 1.41 8.02 1.77
N ILE A 160 0.54 7.82 0.80
CA ILE A 160 0.48 8.67 -0.39
C ILE A 160 -0.13 10.01 0.01
N ASP A 161 0.45 11.10 -0.48
CA ASP A 161 -0.19 12.41 -0.38
C ASP A 161 -1.31 12.52 -1.44
N PHE A 162 -2.46 11.90 -1.11
CA PHE A 162 -3.63 11.87 -1.99
C PHE A 162 -4.14 13.27 -2.29
N GLU A 163 -4.15 14.15 -1.28
CA GLU A 163 -4.65 15.52 -1.40
C GLU A 163 -3.79 16.28 -2.42
N ARG A 164 -2.48 16.18 -2.30
CA ARG A 164 -1.53 16.80 -3.23
C ARG A 164 -1.60 16.18 -4.63
N THR A 165 -1.67 14.86 -4.72
CA THR A 165 -1.73 14.15 -6.00
C THR A 165 -2.98 14.54 -6.81
N VAL A 166 -4.11 14.68 -6.14
CA VAL A 166 -5.35 15.10 -6.80
C VAL A 166 -5.31 16.59 -7.15
N ASP A 167 -4.73 17.44 -6.29
CA ASP A 167 -4.55 18.87 -6.60
C ASP A 167 -3.67 19.07 -7.83
N ASP A 168 -2.56 18.34 -7.94
CA ASP A 168 -1.66 18.39 -9.11
C ASP A 168 -2.39 17.96 -10.41
N ALA A 169 -3.28 16.96 -10.35
CA ALA A 169 -4.09 16.54 -11.50
C ALA A 169 -5.13 17.59 -11.90
N VAL A 170 -5.82 18.19 -10.92
CA VAL A 170 -6.76 19.31 -11.16
C VAL A 170 -6.03 20.52 -11.73
N GLU A 171 -4.86 20.84 -11.21
CA GLU A 171 -4.02 21.96 -11.70
C GLU A 171 -3.60 21.73 -13.15
N ALA A 172 -3.19 20.50 -13.51
CA ALA A 172 -2.83 20.17 -14.90
C ALA A 172 -4.00 20.41 -15.86
N LEU A 173 -5.19 19.95 -15.51
CA LEU A 173 -6.40 20.19 -16.29
C LEU A 173 -6.75 21.70 -16.36
N HIS A 174 -6.67 22.40 -15.23
CA HIS A 174 -6.99 23.82 -15.16
C HIS A 174 -6.05 24.67 -16.01
N ARG A 175 -4.76 24.36 -16.02
CA ARG A 175 -3.75 25.05 -16.89
C ARG A 175 -4.03 24.83 -18.38
N LEU A 176 -4.59 23.69 -18.74
CA LEU A 176 -5.01 23.36 -20.10
C LEU A 176 -6.37 23.98 -20.48
N GLY A 177 -6.91 24.88 -19.66
CA GLY A 177 -8.13 25.62 -19.94
C GLY A 177 -9.41 24.94 -19.48
N HIS A 178 -9.37 23.76 -18.86
CA HIS A 178 -10.58 23.11 -18.33
C HIS A 178 -11.16 23.90 -17.15
N ARG A 179 -12.44 24.19 -17.22
CA ARG A 179 -13.19 24.92 -16.16
C ARG A 179 -14.31 24.07 -15.55
N ARG A 180 -14.71 23.02 -16.21
CA ARG A 180 -15.63 21.98 -15.69
C ARG A 180 -14.86 20.68 -15.57
N ILE A 181 -14.41 20.39 -14.36
CA ILE A 181 -13.60 19.23 -14.02
C ILE A 181 -14.42 18.33 -13.10
N ALA A 182 -14.57 17.06 -13.46
CA ALA A 182 -15.23 16.07 -12.60
C ALA A 182 -14.20 15.19 -11.87
N PHE A 183 -14.59 14.68 -10.72
CA PHE A 183 -13.86 13.64 -10.01
C PHE A 183 -14.69 12.35 -9.97
N VAL A 184 -14.15 11.29 -10.56
CA VAL A 184 -14.71 9.94 -10.49
C VAL A 184 -13.95 9.17 -9.42
N GLY A 185 -14.56 9.06 -8.27
CA GLY A 185 -13.97 8.43 -7.10
C GLY A 185 -14.26 6.95 -7.00
N ARG A 186 -13.88 6.36 -5.89
CA ARG A 186 -14.13 4.96 -5.53
C ARG A 186 -15.59 4.73 -5.15
N PRO A 187 -16.02 3.45 -4.99
CA PRO A 187 -17.37 3.12 -4.55
C PRO A 187 -17.82 3.89 -3.31
N ALA A 188 -19.07 4.32 -3.29
CA ALA A 188 -19.63 5.10 -2.17
C ALA A 188 -19.52 4.37 -0.83
N ALA A 189 -19.66 3.04 -0.82
CA ALA A 189 -19.49 2.21 0.36
C ALA A 189 -18.10 2.30 0.97
N GLN A 190 -17.05 2.44 0.17
CA GLN A 190 -15.67 2.60 0.66
C GLN A 190 -15.47 3.94 1.37
N ALA A 191 -16.00 5.02 0.78
CA ALA A 191 -15.96 6.33 1.43
C ALA A 191 -16.77 6.37 2.72
N ALA A 192 -17.95 5.74 2.74
CA ALA A 192 -18.80 5.61 3.93
C ALA A 192 -18.15 4.79 5.04
N ALA A 193 -17.39 3.74 4.68
CA ALA A 193 -16.59 2.97 5.62
C ALA A 193 -15.34 3.73 6.13
N GLY A 194 -15.07 4.93 5.61
CA GLY A 194 -13.92 5.73 6.02
C GLY A 194 -12.60 5.29 5.40
N TYR A 195 -12.62 4.58 4.27
CA TYR A 195 -11.39 4.20 3.58
C TYR A 195 -10.55 5.42 3.22
N GLY A 196 -9.35 5.51 3.79
CA GLY A 196 -8.51 6.71 3.76
C GLY A 196 -8.29 7.29 2.37
N PRO A 197 -7.86 6.49 1.36
CA PRO A 197 -7.69 6.96 -0.01
C PRO A 197 -8.95 7.56 -0.62
N ALA A 198 -10.12 6.92 -0.45
CA ALA A 198 -11.39 7.41 -1.00
C ALA A 198 -11.80 8.76 -0.38
N VAL A 199 -11.68 8.88 0.94
CA VAL A 199 -12.01 10.12 1.68
C VAL A 199 -11.04 11.24 1.31
N ARG A 200 -9.73 10.99 1.34
CA ARG A 200 -8.69 12.00 1.08
C ARG A 200 -8.67 12.46 -0.37
N GLY A 201 -8.83 11.53 -1.31
CA GLY A 201 -8.90 11.88 -2.73
C GLY A 201 -10.07 12.82 -3.03
N ARG A 202 -11.25 12.52 -2.49
CA ARG A 202 -12.42 13.39 -2.63
C ARG A 202 -12.23 14.76 -1.97
N LEU A 203 -11.75 14.81 -0.74
CA LEU A 203 -11.49 16.07 -0.02
C LEU A 203 -10.42 16.91 -0.75
N GLY A 204 -9.35 16.27 -1.24
CA GLY A 204 -8.31 16.91 -2.05
C GLY A 204 -8.91 17.55 -3.30
N TYR A 205 -9.74 16.81 -4.03
CA TYR A 205 -10.43 17.31 -5.22
C TYR A 205 -11.34 18.51 -4.90
N GLU A 206 -12.23 18.40 -3.90
CA GLU A 206 -13.14 19.46 -3.55
C GLU A 206 -12.41 20.74 -3.14
N ARG A 207 -11.31 20.61 -2.40
CA ARG A 207 -10.45 21.74 -2.05
C ARG A 207 -9.77 22.34 -3.28
N ALA A 208 -9.21 21.50 -4.16
CA ALA A 208 -8.48 21.91 -5.35
C ALA A 208 -9.33 22.72 -6.34
N VAL A 209 -10.57 22.27 -6.61
CA VAL A 209 -11.46 22.98 -7.53
C VAL A 209 -11.98 24.27 -6.92
N ARG A 210 -12.36 24.30 -5.62
CA ARG A 210 -12.80 25.52 -4.94
C ARG A 210 -11.70 26.58 -4.88
N ALA A 211 -10.45 26.18 -4.64
CA ALA A 211 -9.31 27.10 -4.64
C ALA A 211 -9.09 27.79 -6.00
N ARG A 212 -9.62 27.21 -7.08
CA ARG A 212 -9.56 27.74 -8.46
C ARG A 212 -10.88 28.40 -8.91
N GLY A 213 -11.82 28.61 -7.98
CA GLY A 213 -13.13 29.21 -8.28
C GLY A 213 -14.04 28.31 -9.13
N LEU A 214 -13.80 26.99 -9.12
CA LEU A 214 -14.59 26.02 -9.87
C LEU A 214 -15.61 25.32 -8.97
N GLU A 215 -16.76 24.92 -9.56
CA GLU A 215 -17.77 24.14 -8.86
C GLU A 215 -17.37 22.65 -8.75
N PRO A 216 -17.46 22.05 -7.55
CA PRO A 216 -17.17 20.64 -7.36
C PRO A 216 -18.18 19.72 -8.04
N LEU A 217 -17.70 18.75 -8.79
CA LEU A 217 -18.48 17.65 -9.37
C LEU A 217 -17.81 16.32 -9.03
N ALA A 218 -18.07 15.80 -7.83
CA ALA A 218 -17.54 14.52 -7.38
C ALA A 218 -18.64 13.45 -7.44
N VAL A 219 -18.33 12.34 -8.10
CA VAL A 219 -19.22 11.18 -8.24
C VAL A 219 -18.51 9.92 -7.79
N ALA A 220 -19.23 9.02 -7.12
CA ALA A 220 -18.75 7.70 -6.78
C ALA A 220 -18.99 6.74 -7.96
N CYS A 221 -18.06 5.83 -8.20
CA CYS A 221 -18.19 4.83 -9.25
C CYS A 221 -17.79 3.46 -8.71
N GLU A 222 -18.61 2.44 -9.00
CA GLU A 222 -18.26 1.07 -8.67
C GLU A 222 -17.03 0.60 -9.48
N ALA A 223 -16.31 -0.39 -8.95
CA ALA A 223 -15.14 -0.93 -9.62
C ALA A 223 -15.60 -1.83 -10.80
N GLY A 224 -15.14 -1.49 -12.00
CA GLY A 224 -15.38 -2.31 -13.19
C GLY A 224 -15.58 -1.51 -14.46
N PRO A 225 -15.27 -2.12 -15.62
CA PRO A 225 -15.41 -1.44 -16.91
C PRO A 225 -16.87 -1.06 -17.22
N GLN A 226 -17.84 -1.89 -16.86
CA GLN A 226 -19.27 -1.60 -17.06
C GLN A 226 -19.72 -0.37 -16.28
N ALA A 227 -19.27 -0.25 -15.03
CA ALA A 227 -19.54 0.93 -14.19
C ALA A 227 -18.90 2.19 -14.79
N GLY A 228 -17.66 2.07 -15.32
CA GLY A 228 -16.99 3.15 -16.02
C GLY A 228 -17.72 3.61 -17.28
N GLN A 229 -18.24 2.70 -18.10
CA GLN A 229 -19.05 3.02 -19.26
C GLN A 229 -20.35 3.75 -18.90
N ALA A 230 -21.04 3.25 -17.86
CA ALA A 230 -22.24 3.93 -17.35
C ALA A 230 -21.92 5.33 -16.81
N MET A 231 -20.76 5.49 -16.15
CA MET A 231 -20.29 6.77 -15.65
C MET A 231 -20.02 7.77 -16.78
N ALA A 232 -19.47 7.36 -17.91
CA ALA A 232 -19.30 8.25 -19.08
C ALA A 232 -20.65 8.88 -19.47
N ARG A 233 -21.69 8.07 -19.61
CA ARG A 233 -23.04 8.57 -19.91
C ARG A 233 -23.56 9.49 -18.84
N GLN A 234 -23.47 9.13 -17.56
CA GLN A 234 -23.92 9.93 -16.43
C GLN A 234 -23.26 11.31 -16.37
N LEU A 235 -21.98 11.40 -16.75
CA LEU A 235 -21.25 12.67 -16.78
C LEU A 235 -21.72 13.57 -17.94
N LEU A 236 -22.04 12.97 -19.09
CA LEU A 236 -22.40 13.71 -20.31
C LEU A 236 -23.89 14.09 -20.39
N ASP A 237 -24.77 13.34 -19.73
CA ASP A 237 -26.21 13.65 -19.66
C ASP A 237 -26.53 14.91 -18.79
N ARG A 238 -25.50 15.66 -18.38
CA ARG A 238 -25.65 16.89 -17.58
C ARG A 238 -25.84 18.11 -18.47
N PRO A 239 -26.58 19.14 -18.01
CA PRO A 239 -26.75 20.40 -18.76
C PRO A 239 -25.41 21.08 -19.10
N ALA A 240 -24.39 20.92 -18.22
CA ALA A 240 -23.05 21.41 -18.42
C ALA A 240 -22.04 20.28 -18.15
N PRO A 241 -21.76 19.44 -19.15
CA PRO A 241 -20.88 18.28 -18.97
C PRO A 241 -19.44 18.71 -18.70
N PRO A 242 -18.66 17.92 -17.92
CA PRO A 242 -17.25 18.18 -17.68
C PRO A 242 -16.44 18.01 -18.96
N THR A 243 -15.41 18.83 -19.13
CA THR A 243 -14.40 18.68 -20.19
C THR A 243 -13.12 18.05 -19.68
N GLY A 244 -12.94 17.99 -18.36
CA GLY A 244 -11.83 17.31 -17.70
C GLY A 244 -12.35 16.34 -16.65
N VAL A 245 -11.71 15.17 -16.54
CA VAL A 245 -12.07 14.15 -15.55
C VAL A 245 -10.81 13.66 -14.84
N VAL A 246 -10.83 13.76 -13.52
CA VAL A 246 -9.88 13.09 -12.63
C VAL A 246 -10.50 11.78 -12.18
N VAL A 247 -9.89 10.63 -12.51
CA VAL A 247 -10.42 9.31 -12.13
C VAL A 247 -9.49 8.63 -11.14
N MET A 248 -10.04 8.27 -9.96
CA MET A 248 -9.33 7.57 -8.89
C MET A 248 -9.94 6.18 -8.67
N ASN A 249 -10.14 5.47 -9.77
CA ASN A 249 -10.69 4.11 -9.80
C ASN A 249 -10.21 3.43 -11.09
N ASP A 250 -9.13 2.67 -11.00
CA ASP A 250 -8.48 2.04 -12.15
C ASP A 250 -9.43 1.20 -13.00
N MET A 251 -10.27 0.40 -12.35
CA MET A 251 -11.20 -0.48 -13.06
C MET A 251 -12.32 0.30 -13.74
N ALA A 252 -12.73 1.43 -13.18
CA ALA A 252 -13.69 2.33 -13.84
C ALA A 252 -13.02 3.07 -15.01
N ALA A 253 -11.75 3.46 -14.91
CA ALA A 253 -11.02 4.12 -16.00
C ALA A 253 -10.97 3.27 -17.27
N LEU A 254 -10.84 1.93 -17.14
CA LEU A 254 -10.88 0.99 -18.26
C LEU A 254 -12.22 1.00 -19.02
N GLY A 255 -13.30 1.39 -18.38
CA GLY A 255 -14.62 1.52 -19.00
C GLY A 255 -14.95 2.96 -19.42
N LEU A 256 -14.43 3.96 -18.73
CA LEU A 256 -14.74 5.37 -18.95
C LEU A 256 -14.31 5.81 -20.36
N LEU A 257 -13.09 5.53 -20.78
CA LEU A 257 -12.58 5.90 -22.11
C LEU A 257 -13.35 5.22 -23.25
N PRO A 258 -13.57 3.89 -23.26
CA PRO A 258 -14.45 3.26 -24.22
C PRO A 258 -15.89 3.78 -24.17
N GLY A 259 -16.39 4.12 -22.98
CA GLY A 259 -17.72 4.72 -22.78
C GLY A 259 -17.85 6.07 -23.44
N LEU A 260 -16.86 6.95 -23.32
CA LEU A 260 -16.80 8.24 -24.02
C LEU A 260 -16.83 8.02 -25.55
N ARG A 261 -16.00 7.09 -26.05
CA ARG A 261 -15.95 6.78 -27.48
C ARG A 261 -17.29 6.25 -28.02
N ALA A 262 -17.98 5.39 -27.26
CA ALA A 262 -19.31 4.88 -27.64
C ALA A 262 -20.37 5.99 -27.72
N LEU A 263 -20.13 7.14 -27.09
CA LEU A 263 -20.96 8.34 -27.16
C LEU A 263 -20.48 9.37 -28.20
N GLY A 264 -19.51 8.99 -29.05
CA GLY A 264 -18.97 9.85 -30.09
C GLY A 264 -17.95 10.88 -29.64
N LEU A 265 -17.43 10.74 -28.40
CA LEU A 265 -16.43 11.66 -27.83
C LEU A 265 -15.06 10.97 -27.73
N GLU A 266 -14.02 11.74 -27.98
CA GLU A 266 -12.65 11.24 -27.93
C GLU A 266 -11.81 11.99 -26.89
N ALA A 267 -11.06 11.24 -26.10
CA ALA A 267 -10.01 11.82 -25.28
C ALA A 267 -8.71 11.95 -26.12
N PRO A 268 -7.95 13.04 -26.00
CA PRO A 268 -8.23 14.21 -25.16
C PRO A 268 -9.06 15.32 -25.84
N ARG A 269 -9.42 15.13 -27.13
CA ARG A 269 -10.02 16.18 -27.98
C ARG A 269 -11.28 16.82 -27.37
N ASP A 270 -12.20 15.98 -26.90
CA ASP A 270 -13.49 16.41 -26.37
C ASP A 270 -13.53 16.41 -24.83
N VAL A 271 -12.86 15.43 -24.23
CA VAL A 271 -12.76 15.28 -22.78
C VAL A 271 -11.37 14.79 -22.40
N SER A 272 -10.65 15.54 -21.58
CA SER A 272 -9.40 15.07 -20.98
C SER A 272 -9.65 14.18 -19.77
N VAL A 273 -8.87 13.09 -19.65
CA VAL A 273 -8.98 12.14 -18.53
C VAL A 273 -7.61 11.92 -17.91
N VAL A 274 -7.52 12.07 -16.57
CA VAL A 274 -6.29 11.82 -15.80
C VAL A 274 -6.59 10.78 -14.72
N GLY A 275 -5.84 9.67 -14.73
CA GLY A 275 -5.88 8.68 -13.66
C GLY A 275 -5.00 9.10 -12.48
N VAL A 276 -5.51 9.06 -11.26
CA VAL A 276 -4.73 9.38 -10.06
C VAL A 276 -4.52 8.15 -9.19
N VAL A 277 -3.28 7.96 -8.73
CA VAL A 277 -2.81 6.77 -8.01
C VAL A 277 -3.16 5.51 -8.79
N SER A 278 -2.86 5.56 -10.08
CA SER A 278 -3.18 4.53 -11.06
C SER A 278 -1.92 3.84 -11.56
N SER A 279 -2.09 2.62 -12.05
CA SER A 279 -1.02 1.80 -12.59
C SER A 279 -0.59 2.29 -13.99
N PRO A 280 0.73 2.45 -14.26
CA PRO A 280 1.22 2.69 -15.60
C PRO A 280 0.86 1.58 -16.58
N THR A 281 0.86 0.33 -16.12
CA THR A 281 0.49 -0.85 -16.93
C THR A 281 -0.96 -0.75 -17.37
N LEU A 282 -1.85 -0.42 -16.46
CA LEU A 282 -3.27 -0.22 -16.74
C LEU A 282 -3.50 0.97 -17.68
N GLY A 283 -2.78 2.07 -17.44
CA GLY A 283 -2.83 3.26 -18.31
C GLY A 283 -2.44 2.96 -19.75
N ALA A 284 -1.41 2.13 -19.95
CA ALA A 284 -0.97 1.70 -21.28
C ALA A 284 -1.94 0.72 -21.98
N MET A 285 -2.82 0.05 -21.22
CA MET A 285 -3.85 -0.84 -21.79
C MET A 285 -5.07 -0.09 -22.33
N THR A 286 -5.20 1.19 -22.04
CA THR A 286 -6.31 1.99 -22.58
C THR A 286 -5.97 2.59 -23.96
N SER A 287 -7.00 2.96 -24.72
CA SER A 287 -6.84 3.67 -25.99
C SER A 287 -7.82 4.84 -26.01
N PRO A 288 -7.31 6.11 -26.02
CA PRO A 288 -5.90 6.50 -25.93
C PRO A 288 -5.25 6.07 -24.61
N ALA A 289 -3.91 6.01 -24.57
CA ALA A 289 -3.18 5.69 -23.36
C ALA A 289 -3.49 6.71 -22.27
N LEU A 290 -3.86 6.25 -21.07
CA LEU A 290 -4.28 7.12 -19.97
C LEU A 290 -3.07 7.82 -19.34
N THR A 291 -3.10 9.15 -19.28
CA THR A 291 -2.19 9.91 -18.43
C THR A 291 -2.48 9.59 -16.97
N THR A 292 -1.48 9.13 -16.21
CA THR A 292 -1.67 8.67 -14.85
C THR A 292 -0.70 9.30 -13.87
N THR A 293 -1.03 9.25 -12.57
CA THR A 293 -0.05 9.47 -11.51
C THR A 293 0.21 8.14 -10.79
N HIS A 294 1.48 7.78 -10.61
CA HIS A 294 1.90 6.51 -10.06
C HIS A 294 2.62 6.70 -8.72
N ALA A 295 2.17 5.97 -7.71
CA ALA A 295 2.80 5.96 -6.39
C ALA A 295 3.99 4.99 -6.36
N PRO A 296 5.07 5.28 -5.62
CA PRO A 296 6.23 4.39 -5.49
C PRO A 296 5.94 3.24 -4.50
N GLY A 297 4.97 2.39 -4.82
CA GLY A 297 4.44 1.35 -3.92
C GLY A 297 5.51 0.41 -3.38
N GLU A 298 6.43 -0.05 -4.24
CA GLU A 298 7.53 -0.93 -3.80
C GLU A 298 8.45 -0.25 -2.78
N GLN A 299 8.80 1.02 -3.01
CA GLN A 299 9.60 1.77 -2.06
C GLN A 299 8.86 1.98 -0.73
N MET A 300 7.55 2.26 -0.79
CA MET A 300 6.71 2.43 0.41
C MET A 300 6.69 1.16 1.26
N GLY A 301 6.41 0.02 0.64
CA GLY A 301 6.38 -1.27 1.33
C GLY A 301 7.73 -1.62 1.96
N ARG A 302 8.83 -1.44 1.21
CA ARG A 302 10.20 -1.69 1.70
C ARG A 302 10.54 -0.80 2.89
N SER A 303 10.21 0.50 2.82
CA SER A 303 10.44 1.45 3.90
C SER A 303 9.60 1.12 5.14
N ALA A 304 8.32 0.74 4.97
CA ALA A 304 7.46 0.36 6.08
C ALA A 304 7.94 -0.89 6.81
N ALA A 305 8.40 -1.92 6.09
CA ALA A 305 8.95 -3.13 6.70
C ALA A 305 10.23 -2.83 7.49
N ARG A 306 11.14 -2.04 6.93
CA ARG A 306 12.37 -1.61 7.63
C ARG A 306 12.06 -0.76 8.87
N ALA A 307 11.08 0.15 8.77
CA ALA A 307 10.65 0.97 9.91
C ALA A 307 10.09 0.08 11.03
N LEU A 308 9.23 -0.90 10.70
CA LEU A 308 8.71 -1.84 11.69
C LEU A 308 9.82 -2.65 12.36
N ILE A 309 10.80 -3.13 11.60
CA ILE A 309 11.95 -3.86 12.16
C ILE A 309 12.81 -2.94 13.02
N ALA A 310 12.96 -1.67 12.65
CA ALA A 310 13.66 -0.68 13.48
C ALA A 310 12.95 -0.44 14.80
N LEU A 311 11.61 -0.31 14.80
CA LEU A 311 10.78 -0.25 16.02
C LEU A 311 10.97 -1.50 16.91
N LEU A 312 10.93 -2.69 16.31
CA LEU A 312 11.14 -3.96 17.01
C LEU A 312 12.51 -4.09 17.68
N ASN A 313 13.49 -3.32 17.23
CA ASN A 313 14.87 -3.33 17.75
C ASN A 313 15.21 -2.05 18.52
N ASP A 314 14.22 -1.26 18.94
CA ASP A 314 14.39 -0.01 19.67
C ASP A 314 15.34 0.99 18.98
N ARG A 315 15.36 0.99 17.63
CA ARG A 315 16.19 1.88 16.79
C ARG A 315 15.38 3.03 16.16
N LEU A 316 14.09 3.07 16.40
CA LEU A 316 13.17 4.07 15.88
C LEU A 316 12.02 4.25 16.87
N GLU A 317 11.61 5.50 17.09
CA GLU A 317 10.39 5.80 17.83
C GLU A 317 9.20 5.96 16.85
N PRO A 318 7.99 5.51 17.21
CA PRO A 318 6.83 5.64 16.33
C PRO A 318 6.54 7.06 15.87
N ALA A 319 6.81 8.05 16.74
CA ALA A 319 6.59 9.46 16.46
C ALA A 319 7.57 10.05 15.43
N ASP A 320 8.68 9.37 15.14
CA ASP A 320 9.72 9.87 14.23
C ASP A 320 9.57 9.35 12.79
N TYR A 321 8.60 8.46 12.55
CA TYR A 321 8.39 7.90 11.21
C TYR A 321 7.04 8.32 10.63
N HIS A 322 7.01 9.52 10.07
CA HIS A 322 5.85 10.08 9.38
C HIS A 322 6.24 10.51 7.97
N GLN A 323 5.84 9.76 6.95
CA GLN A 323 6.20 10.02 5.57
C GLN A 323 4.97 10.18 4.70
N LEU A 324 4.94 11.25 3.90
CA LEU A 324 4.02 11.41 2.79
C LEU A 324 4.82 11.35 1.48
N VAL A 325 4.40 10.46 0.58
CA VAL A 325 5.07 10.28 -0.71
C VAL A 325 4.23 10.89 -1.82
N THR A 326 4.89 11.56 -2.75
CA THR A 326 4.27 12.11 -3.95
C THR A 326 4.25 11.08 -5.07
N CYS A 327 3.19 11.12 -5.88
CA CYS A 327 3.09 10.33 -7.10
C CYS A 327 3.87 10.97 -8.24
N LYS A 328 4.41 10.14 -9.14
CA LYS A 328 5.02 10.59 -10.40
C LYS A 328 3.98 10.63 -11.51
N VAL A 329 3.99 11.68 -12.31
CA VAL A 329 3.17 11.75 -13.52
C VAL A 329 3.78 10.84 -14.59
N ILE A 330 2.95 9.98 -15.16
CA ILE A 330 3.26 9.15 -16.33
C ILE A 330 2.42 9.69 -17.49
N ALA A 331 3.09 10.28 -18.44
CA ALA A 331 2.43 10.87 -19.60
C ALA A 331 1.77 9.78 -20.45
N GLY A 332 0.54 10.02 -20.82
CA GLY A 332 -0.23 9.28 -21.79
C GLY A 332 -0.77 10.23 -22.87
N GLU A 333 -1.82 9.81 -23.53
CA GLU A 333 -2.44 10.54 -24.66
C GLU A 333 -3.81 11.13 -24.30
N SER A 334 -4.31 10.87 -23.07
CA SER A 334 -5.67 11.23 -22.64
C SER A 334 -5.82 12.63 -22.06
N LEU A 335 -4.72 13.41 -22.01
CA LEU A 335 -4.69 14.78 -21.47
C LEU A 335 -4.31 15.77 -22.57
N GLY A 336 -5.12 16.77 -22.81
CA GLY A 336 -4.91 17.82 -23.81
C GLY A 336 -5.63 19.12 -23.45
N PRO A 337 -5.56 20.15 -24.31
CA PRO A 337 -6.27 21.42 -24.11
C PRO A 337 -7.78 21.23 -24.01
N ALA A 338 -8.44 22.10 -23.25
CA ALA A 338 -9.91 22.12 -23.20
C ALA A 338 -10.53 22.40 -24.57
N PRO A 339 -11.66 21.79 -24.90
CA PRO A 339 -12.38 22.11 -26.14
C PRO A 339 -12.66 23.62 -26.26
N GLY A 340 -12.25 24.23 -27.38
CA GLY A 340 -12.42 25.66 -27.64
C GLY A 340 -11.46 26.56 -26.86
N ALA A 341 -10.42 26.03 -26.24
CA ALA A 341 -9.31 26.82 -25.71
C ALA A 341 -8.47 27.36 -26.91
N PRO A 342 -8.01 28.64 -26.84
CA PRO A 342 -7.21 29.25 -27.91
C PRO A 342 -5.86 28.56 -28.13
#